data_7c2499629224c33d2b5d836609a084ac
#
_entry.id   7c2499629224c33d2b5d836609a084ac
#
_cell.length_a   1.000
_cell.length_b   1.000
_cell.length_c   1.000
_cell.angle_alpha   90.00
_cell.angle_beta   90.00
_cell.angle_gamma   90.00
#
_symmetry.space_group_name_H-M   'P 1'
#
loop_
_entity.id
_entity.type
_entity.pdbx_description
1 polymer ?
#
loop_
_entity_poly.entity_id
_entity_poly.type
_entity_poly.pdbx_seq_one_letter_code
_entity_poly.pdbx_strand_id
1 'polypeptide(L)'
;GLELSTPLRVGLGYDSHRFESDRPLILGGITIPDHPGLAGHSDGDAITHALIDAILGAASLGNVGTHFPPTEEKWKDADSTELLSNSVAVIDREGWMVVNVDVTVICESPQISLFAEEMKERLSGVLQVPVERISIKGKTNEGLGWIGESKGLAVHAVALLESR
;
A
#
# COMPACT_ATOMS: atom_id res chain seq x y z
N GLY A 1 7.13 -14.49 33.48
CA GLY A 1 7.33 -13.54 32.41
C GLY A 1 6.06 -12.76 32.11
N LEU A 2 6.20 -11.66 31.38
CA LEU A 2 5.05 -10.89 30.93
C LEU A 2 4.41 -11.63 29.76
N GLU A 3 3.17 -12.05 29.94
CA GLU A 3 2.37 -12.56 28.85
C GLU A 3 1.58 -11.42 28.25
N LEU A 4 1.68 -11.26 26.94
CA LEU A 4 0.81 -10.33 26.22
C LEU A 4 -0.59 -10.95 26.17
N SER A 5 -1.63 -10.17 26.55
CA SER A 5 -3.02 -10.63 26.49
C SER A 5 -3.45 -10.90 25.04
N THR A 6 -2.82 -10.21 24.05
CA THR A 6 -3.10 -10.35 22.64
C THR A 6 -1.78 -10.33 21.88
N PRO A 7 -1.45 -11.40 21.13
CA PRO A 7 -0.27 -11.38 20.28
C PRO A 7 -0.33 -10.27 19.24
N LEU A 8 0.81 -9.62 19.02
CA LEU A 8 0.99 -8.54 18.06
C LEU A 8 2.03 -8.92 17.02
N ARG A 9 1.83 -8.44 15.81
CA ARG A 9 2.79 -8.60 14.71
C ARG A 9 2.96 -7.29 13.97
N VAL A 10 4.19 -6.97 13.62
CA VAL A 10 4.50 -5.82 12.78
C VAL A 10 5.00 -6.30 11.44
N GLY A 11 4.61 -5.61 10.38
CA GLY A 11 5.10 -5.88 9.03
C GLY A 11 5.50 -4.61 8.31
N LEU A 12 6.48 -4.72 7.43
CA LEU A 12 6.96 -3.63 6.59
C LEU A 12 6.71 -3.99 5.13
N GLY A 13 6.19 -3.03 4.37
CA GLY A 13 6.04 -3.16 2.92
C GLY A 13 6.80 -2.06 2.22
N TYR A 14 7.31 -2.39 1.05
CA TYR A 14 7.98 -1.45 0.16
C TYR A 14 7.52 -1.69 -1.26
N ASP A 15 7.26 -0.62 -2.01
CA ASP A 15 6.98 -0.72 -3.43
C ASP A 15 7.53 0.50 -4.15
N SER A 16 7.94 0.33 -5.39
CA SER A 16 8.40 1.43 -6.22
C SER A 16 8.00 1.18 -7.67
N HIS A 17 7.69 2.25 -8.37
CA HIS A 17 7.32 2.20 -9.78
C HIS A 17 7.87 3.42 -10.49
N ARG A 18 8.22 3.26 -11.78
CA ARG A 18 8.53 4.39 -12.63
C ARG A 18 7.25 5.07 -13.08
N PHE A 19 7.32 6.38 -13.32
CA PHE A 19 6.21 7.08 -13.95
C PHE A 19 6.10 6.68 -15.42
N GLU A 20 4.87 6.62 -15.89
CA GLU A 20 4.55 6.29 -17.26
C GLU A 20 3.46 7.24 -17.75
N SER A 21 3.75 8.02 -18.81
CA SER A 21 2.74 8.84 -19.47
C SER A 21 1.66 7.92 -20.05
N ASP A 22 0.49 8.43 -20.31
CA ASP A 22 -0.64 7.68 -20.88
C ASP A 22 -1.30 6.66 -19.95
N ARG A 23 -0.94 6.68 -18.68
CA ARG A 23 -1.64 5.91 -17.65
C ARG A 23 -2.20 6.85 -16.58
N PRO A 24 -3.37 6.55 -16.02
CA PRO A 24 -3.85 7.31 -14.87
C PRO A 24 -2.96 7.03 -13.66
N LEU A 25 -2.77 8.05 -12.80
CA LEU A 25 -2.08 7.86 -11.52
C LEU A 25 -3.10 7.39 -10.49
N ILE A 26 -2.91 6.18 -10.00
CA ILE A 26 -3.74 5.60 -8.95
C ILE A 26 -2.87 5.37 -7.73
N LEU A 27 -3.23 5.96 -6.62
CA LEU A 27 -2.54 5.81 -5.33
C LEU A 27 -3.56 5.76 -4.20
N GLY A 28 -3.41 4.77 -3.33
CA GLY A 28 -4.34 4.61 -2.20
C GLY A 28 -5.78 4.40 -2.64
N GLY A 29 -5.97 3.78 -3.80
CA GLY A 29 -7.28 3.47 -4.35
C GLY A 29 -8.01 4.65 -4.96
N ILE A 30 -7.35 5.80 -5.14
CA ILE A 30 -7.95 6.97 -5.78
C ILE A 30 -7.17 7.39 -7.02
N THR A 31 -7.87 8.02 -7.96
CA THR A 31 -7.23 8.57 -9.16
C THR A 31 -6.80 10.00 -8.90
N ILE A 32 -5.52 10.30 -9.09
CA ILE A 32 -4.96 11.64 -8.95
C ILE A 32 -4.91 12.29 -10.33
N PRO A 33 -5.57 13.43 -10.53
CA PRO A 33 -5.64 14.07 -11.84
C PRO A 33 -4.34 14.75 -12.24
N ASP A 34 -4.17 14.95 -13.55
CA ASP A 34 -3.13 15.80 -14.14
C ASP A 34 -1.70 15.40 -13.78
N HIS A 35 -1.46 14.09 -13.70
CA HIS A 35 -0.14 13.55 -13.36
C HIS A 35 0.09 12.22 -14.08
N PRO A 36 1.32 11.93 -14.54
CA PRO A 36 1.62 10.62 -15.09
C PRO A 36 1.31 9.50 -14.11
N GLY A 37 0.89 8.37 -14.62
CA GLY A 37 0.63 7.18 -13.81
C GLY A 37 1.90 6.40 -13.51
N LEU A 38 1.72 5.22 -12.96
CA LEU A 38 2.82 4.33 -12.60
C LEU A 38 2.79 3.08 -13.48
N ALA A 39 3.96 2.71 -13.99
CA ALA A 39 4.12 1.49 -14.78
C ALA A 39 3.94 0.26 -13.89
N GLY A 40 3.36 -0.79 -14.44
CA GLY A 40 3.19 -2.04 -13.70
C GLY A 40 2.20 -2.98 -14.38
N HIS A 41 2.15 -4.22 -13.90
CA HIS A 41 1.23 -5.25 -14.41
C HIS A 41 -0.22 -4.96 -14.03
N SER A 42 -0.45 -4.48 -12.80
CA SER A 42 -1.77 -4.05 -12.32
C SER A 42 -1.97 -2.56 -12.57
N ASP A 43 -2.76 -1.88 -11.75
CA ASP A 43 -2.99 -0.44 -11.86
C ASP A 43 -1.81 0.42 -11.40
N GLY A 44 -0.75 -0.19 -10.86
CA GLY A 44 0.44 0.52 -10.39
C GLY A 44 0.28 1.21 -9.04
N ASP A 45 -0.79 0.95 -8.29
CA ASP A 45 -1.04 1.59 -6.99
C ASP A 45 0.00 1.15 -5.95
N ALA A 46 1.09 1.92 -5.87
CA ALA A 46 2.23 1.60 -5.03
C ALA A 46 1.89 1.64 -3.53
N ILE A 47 0.97 2.50 -3.11
CA ILE A 47 0.52 2.55 -1.70
C ILE A 47 -0.15 1.23 -1.35
N THR A 48 -1.09 0.80 -2.17
CA THR A 48 -1.86 -0.42 -1.91
C THR A 48 -0.96 -1.65 -1.97
N HIS A 49 -0.02 -1.73 -2.92
CA HIS A 49 0.95 -2.82 -2.99
C HIS A 49 1.84 -2.90 -1.74
N ALA A 50 2.33 -1.75 -1.27
CA ALA A 50 3.14 -1.72 -0.05
C ALA A 50 2.33 -2.17 1.18
N LEU A 51 1.06 -1.78 1.25
CA LEU A 51 0.16 -2.23 2.33
C LEU A 51 -0.06 -3.73 2.29
N ILE A 52 -0.25 -4.31 1.10
CA ILE A 52 -0.39 -5.78 0.95
C ILE A 52 0.85 -6.48 1.50
N ASP A 53 2.04 -6.03 1.10
CA ASP A 53 3.28 -6.62 1.58
C ASP A 53 3.43 -6.48 3.11
N ALA A 54 3.02 -5.33 3.66
CA ALA A 54 3.10 -5.10 5.10
C ALA A 54 2.20 -6.05 5.90
N ILE A 55 0.94 -6.20 5.48
CA ILE A 55 0.00 -7.07 6.22
C ILE A 55 0.32 -8.55 6.04
N LEU A 56 0.70 -8.97 4.84
CA LEU A 56 1.09 -10.36 4.60
C LEU A 56 2.39 -10.68 5.31
N GLY A 57 3.36 -9.77 5.29
CA GLY A 57 4.63 -9.94 5.98
C GLY A 57 4.46 -10.04 7.49
N ALA A 58 3.60 -9.22 8.08
CA ALA A 58 3.28 -9.29 9.51
C ALA A 58 2.72 -10.66 9.91
N ALA A 59 1.91 -11.26 9.05
CA ALA A 59 1.34 -12.59 9.27
C ALA A 59 2.26 -13.73 8.83
N SER A 60 3.45 -13.43 8.30
CA SER A 60 4.42 -14.41 7.77
C SER A 60 3.86 -15.20 6.58
N LEU A 61 3.08 -14.55 5.72
CA LEU A 61 2.41 -15.18 4.59
C LEU A 61 2.97 -14.78 3.22
N GLY A 62 4.18 -14.20 3.19
CA GLY A 62 4.82 -13.81 1.94
C GLY A 62 4.52 -12.38 1.52
N ASN A 63 4.35 -12.16 0.24
CA ASN A 63 4.17 -10.83 -0.34
C ASN A 63 3.14 -10.83 -1.48
N VAL A 64 2.95 -9.67 -2.10
CA VAL A 64 1.99 -9.50 -3.20
C VAL A 64 2.28 -10.47 -4.35
N GLY A 65 3.52 -10.65 -4.73
CA GLY A 65 3.89 -11.56 -5.82
C GLY A 65 3.64 -13.03 -5.51
N THR A 66 3.69 -13.42 -4.23
CA THR A 66 3.38 -14.78 -3.79
C THR A 66 1.91 -15.13 -4.05
N HIS A 67 1.02 -14.21 -3.75
CA HIS A 67 -0.43 -14.44 -3.83
C HIS A 67 -1.03 -14.02 -5.17
N PHE A 68 -0.43 -13.03 -5.82
CA PHE A 68 -0.95 -12.45 -7.07
C PHE A 68 0.18 -12.34 -8.09
N PRO A 69 0.68 -13.49 -8.61
CA PRO A 69 1.84 -13.48 -9.50
C PRO A 69 1.59 -12.64 -10.76
N PRO A 70 2.53 -11.77 -11.15
CA PRO A 70 2.37 -10.95 -12.36
C PRO A 70 2.37 -11.78 -13.65
N THR A 71 2.76 -13.06 -13.57
CA THR A 71 2.68 -13.98 -14.70
C THR A 71 1.26 -14.47 -15.00
N GLU A 72 0.32 -14.29 -14.05
CA GLU A 72 -1.06 -14.69 -14.25
C GLU A 72 -1.85 -13.58 -14.92
N GLU A 73 -2.45 -13.87 -16.06
CA GLU A 73 -3.21 -12.91 -16.87
C GLU A 73 -4.41 -12.31 -16.10
N LYS A 74 -5.00 -13.09 -15.19
CA LYS A 74 -6.15 -12.62 -14.41
C LYS A 74 -5.85 -11.40 -13.52
N TRP A 75 -4.56 -11.15 -13.21
CA TRP A 75 -4.15 -10.01 -12.40
C TRP A 75 -3.71 -8.81 -13.23
N LYS A 76 -3.68 -8.95 -14.56
CA LYS A 76 -3.32 -7.85 -15.44
C LYS A 76 -4.36 -6.73 -15.33
N ASP A 77 -3.88 -5.51 -15.14
CA ASP A 77 -4.72 -4.31 -14.95
C ASP A 77 -5.67 -4.43 -13.75
N ALA A 78 -5.39 -5.33 -12.82
CA ALA A 78 -6.22 -5.53 -11.63
C ALA A 78 -6.31 -4.26 -10.78
N ASP A 79 -7.48 -4.05 -10.19
CA ASP A 79 -7.68 -3.03 -9.16
C ASP A 79 -6.97 -3.50 -7.89
N SER A 80 -5.92 -2.78 -7.49
CA SER A 80 -5.11 -3.17 -6.34
C SER A 80 -5.89 -3.17 -5.02
N THR A 81 -6.95 -2.38 -4.91
CA THR A 81 -7.80 -2.42 -3.70
C THR A 81 -8.54 -3.75 -3.58
N GLU A 82 -8.86 -4.41 -4.69
CA GLU A 82 -9.40 -5.78 -4.64
C GLU A 82 -8.34 -6.77 -4.16
N LEU A 83 -7.09 -6.61 -4.60
CA LEU A 83 -5.99 -7.44 -4.11
C LEU A 83 -5.76 -7.23 -2.62
N LEU A 84 -5.87 -5.98 -2.15
CA LEU A 84 -5.76 -5.67 -0.72
C LEU A 84 -6.91 -6.30 0.06
N SER A 85 -8.13 -6.21 -0.45
CA SER A 85 -9.30 -6.84 0.18
C SER A 85 -9.11 -8.35 0.32
N ASN A 86 -8.60 -9.00 -0.73
CA ASN A 86 -8.29 -10.43 -0.70
C ASN A 86 -7.20 -10.73 0.33
N SER A 87 -6.20 -9.86 0.45
CA SER A 87 -5.13 -10.03 1.43
C SER A 87 -5.64 -9.90 2.87
N VAL A 88 -6.56 -8.97 3.10
CA VAL A 88 -7.24 -8.84 4.41
C VAL A 88 -8.01 -10.13 4.74
N ALA A 89 -8.69 -10.72 3.76
CA ALA A 89 -9.39 -11.98 3.96
C ALA A 89 -8.42 -13.14 4.27
N VAL A 90 -7.24 -13.14 3.63
CA VAL A 90 -6.21 -14.16 3.88
C VAL A 90 -5.71 -14.09 5.33
N ILE A 91 -5.35 -12.89 5.81
CA ILE A 91 -4.87 -12.76 7.20
C ILE A 91 -5.99 -13.07 8.19
N ASP A 92 -7.23 -12.73 7.85
CA ASP A 92 -8.40 -13.02 8.69
C ASP A 92 -8.58 -14.52 8.92
N ARG A 93 -8.45 -15.31 7.86
CA ARG A 93 -8.52 -16.78 7.97
C ARG A 93 -7.43 -17.35 8.83
N GLU A 94 -6.28 -16.68 8.92
CA GLU A 94 -5.16 -17.09 9.78
C GLU A 94 -5.26 -16.52 11.21
N GLY A 95 -6.35 -15.85 11.51
CA GLY A 95 -6.62 -15.35 12.87
C GLY A 95 -6.05 -13.98 13.18
N TRP A 96 -5.74 -13.17 12.16
CA TRP A 96 -5.16 -11.84 12.34
C TRP A 96 -6.10 -10.74 11.88
N MET A 97 -5.99 -9.57 12.50
CA MET A 97 -6.70 -8.37 12.08
C MET A 97 -5.77 -7.16 12.14
N VAL A 98 -6.02 -6.19 11.27
CA VAL A 98 -5.24 -4.96 11.21
C VAL A 98 -5.61 -4.05 12.38
N VAL A 99 -4.60 -3.55 13.11
CA VAL A 99 -4.79 -2.55 14.16
C VAL A 99 -4.63 -1.15 13.57
N ASN A 100 -3.50 -0.88 12.91
CA ASN A 100 -3.24 0.40 12.26
C ASN A 100 -2.20 0.24 11.14
N VAL A 101 -2.14 1.24 10.28
CA VAL A 101 -1.11 1.32 9.24
C VAL A 101 -0.54 2.72 9.17
N ASP A 102 0.73 2.82 8.78
CA ASP A 102 1.42 4.08 8.52
C ASP A 102 2.12 3.97 7.17
N VAL A 103 1.90 4.96 6.31
CA VAL A 103 2.40 4.97 4.93
C VAL A 103 3.19 6.25 4.69
N THR A 104 4.38 6.12 4.11
CA THR A 104 5.17 7.25 3.61
C THR A 104 5.35 7.09 2.11
N VAL A 105 4.91 8.08 1.34
CA VAL A 105 5.13 8.14 -0.10
C VAL A 105 6.28 9.10 -0.37
N ILE A 106 7.32 8.60 -1.03
CA ILE A 106 8.49 9.40 -1.35
C ILE A 106 8.42 9.77 -2.83
N CYS A 107 8.15 11.04 -3.11
CA CYS A 107 8.03 11.55 -4.48
C CYS A 107 8.24 13.06 -4.49
N GLU A 108 8.71 13.60 -5.61
CA GLU A 108 8.80 15.05 -5.76
C GLU A 108 7.42 15.65 -6.07
N SER A 109 6.59 14.89 -6.77
CA SER A 109 5.18 15.18 -7.03
C SER A 109 4.43 13.87 -7.22
N PRO A 110 3.11 13.81 -7.03
CA PRO A 110 2.20 14.88 -6.60
C PRO A 110 2.38 15.22 -5.13
N GLN A 111 1.73 16.29 -4.67
CA GLN A 111 1.69 16.66 -3.25
C GLN A 111 0.68 15.76 -2.53
N ILE A 112 1.17 14.76 -1.85
CA ILE A 112 0.35 13.70 -1.23
C ILE A 112 -0.65 14.25 -0.22
N SER A 113 -0.27 15.28 0.54
CA SER A 113 -1.16 15.85 1.58
C SER A 113 -2.50 16.32 1.05
N LEU A 114 -2.58 16.68 -0.23
CA LEU A 114 -3.84 17.11 -0.85
C LEU A 114 -4.83 15.96 -1.05
N PHE A 115 -4.35 14.72 -1.06
CA PHE A 115 -5.15 13.53 -1.37
C PHE A 115 -5.24 12.55 -0.21
N ALA A 116 -4.51 12.82 0.87
CA ALA A 116 -4.37 11.87 1.98
C ALA A 116 -5.72 11.50 2.63
N GLU A 117 -6.59 12.48 2.85
CA GLU A 117 -7.89 12.20 3.49
C GLU A 117 -8.77 11.30 2.62
N GLU A 118 -8.82 11.55 1.31
CA GLU A 118 -9.59 10.73 0.38
C GLU A 118 -9.03 9.30 0.31
N MET A 119 -7.70 9.16 0.30
CA MET A 119 -7.04 7.85 0.36
C MET A 119 -7.40 7.10 1.63
N LYS A 120 -7.35 7.78 2.79
CA LYS A 120 -7.67 7.15 4.08
C LYS A 120 -9.11 6.66 4.12
N GLU A 121 -10.05 7.45 3.62
CA GLU A 121 -11.45 7.05 3.55
C GLU A 121 -11.62 5.81 2.69
N ARG A 122 -10.97 5.77 1.52
CA ARG A 122 -11.04 4.63 0.63
C ARG A 122 -10.45 3.37 1.26
N LEU A 123 -9.26 3.51 1.86
CA LEU A 123 -8.54 2.38 2.45
C LEU A 123 -9.18 1.90 3.75
N SER A 124 -9.84 2.77 4.50
CA SER A 124 -10.57 2.40 5.72
C SER A 124 -11.58 1.29 5.46
N GLY A 125 -12.36 1.42 4.39
CA GLY A 125 -13.33 0.40 4.01
C GLY A 125 -12.67 -0.92 3.60
N VAL A 126 -11.55 -0.86 2.91
CA VAL A 126 -10.84 -2.05 2.42
C VAL A 126 -10.12 -2.78 3.56
N LEU A 127 -9.43 -2.02 4.42
CA LEU A 127 -8.65 -2.57 5.54
C LEU A 127 -9.54 -2.95 6.74
N GLN A 128 -10.78 -2.47 6.77
CA GLN A 128 -11.72 -2.67 7.88
C GLN A 128 -11.18 -2.08 9.20
N VAL A 129 -10.63 -0.87 9.11
CA VAL A 129 -10.15 -0.11 10.27
C VAL A 129 -10.69 1.32 10.21
N PRO A 130 -10.88 1.97 11.35
CA PRO A 130 -11.28 3.38 11.37
C PRO A 130 -10.25 4.28 10.67
N VAL A 131 -10.70 5.37 10.08
CA VAL A 131 -9.84 6.34 9.39
C VAL A 131 -8.70 6.84 10.29
N GLU A 132 -8.97 7.01 11.59
CA GLU A 132 -8.00 7.49 12.58
C GLU A 132 -6.80 6.54 12.76
N ARG A 133 -6.91 5.31 12.30
CA ARG A 133 -5.84 4.31 12.40
C ARG A 133 -5.04 4.17 11.11
N ILE A 134 -5.28 5.05 10.15
CA ILE A 134 -4.54 5.09 8.88
C ILE A 134 -3.79 6.41 8.80
N SER A 135 -2.47 6.34 8.67
CA SER A 135 -1.61 7.50 8.45
C SER A 135 -1.04 7.44 7.05
N ILE A 136 -1.15 8.52 6.29
CA ILE A 136 -0.55 8.65 4.96
C ILE A 136 0.12 10.02 4.88
N LYS A 137 1.42 10.02 4.62
CA LYS A 137 2.21 11.23 4.50
C LYS A 137 3.12 11.17 3.29
N GLY A 138 3.40 12.33 2.73
CA GLY A 138 4.32 12.48 1.62
C GLY A 138 5.64 13.05 2.09
N LYS A 139 6.70 12.74 1.36
CA LYS A 139 8.02 13.28 1.59
C LYS A 139 8.75 13.36 0.26
N THR A 140 9.45 14.48 0.02
CA THR A 140 10.34 14.55 -1.14
C THR A 140 11.62 13.80 -0.85
N ASN A 141 12.41 13.55 -1.90
CA ASN A 141 13.74 12.99 -1.75
C ASN A 141 14.83 14.08 -1.88
N GLU A 142 14.45 15.34 -1.60
CA GLU A 142 15.35 16.51 -1.66
C GLU A 142 16.06 16.66 -3.01
N GLY A 143 15.39 16.28 -4.10
CA GLY A 143 15.95 16.34 -5.44
C GLY A 143 17.01 15.31 -5.74
N LEU A 144 17.22 14.33 -4.86
CA LEU A 144 18.30 13.33 -4.98
C LEU A 144 17.80 12.06 -5.67
N GLY A 145 18.66 11.49 -6.49
CA GLY A 145 18.47 10.19 -7.12
C GLY A 145 17.33 10.16 -8.12
N TRP A 146 16.88 8.95 -8.45
CA TRP A 146 15.84 8.77 -9.45
C TRP A 146 14.47 9.31 -8.98
N ILE A 147 14.22 9.29 -7.69
CA ILE A 147 12.99 9.91 -7.14
C ILE A 147 13.10 11.43 -7.29
N GLY A 148 14.25 12.02 -6.92
CA GLY A 148 14.49 13.45 -7.03
C GLY A 148 14.46 13.97 -8.47
N GLU A 149 14.73 13.11 -9.44
CA GLU A 149 14.64 13.41 -10.87
C GLU A 149 13.24 13.16 -11.43
N SER A 150 12.29 12.80 -10.59
CA SER A 150 10.90 12.50 -10.97
C SER A 150 10.77 11.37 -11.99
N LYS A 151 11.63 10.37 -11.90
CA LYS A 151 11.53 9.16 -12.72
C LYS A 151 10.53 8.16 -12.19
N GLY A 152 10.19 8.26 -10.91
CA GLY A 152 9.26 7.37 -10.24
C GLY A 152 9.06 7.78 -8.80
N LEU A 153 8.38 6.93 -8.05
CA LEU A 153 8.17 7.10 -6.62
C LEU A 153 8.37 5.80 -5.88
N ALA A 154 8.55 5.92 -4.57
CA ALA A 154 8.64 4.77 -3.67
C ALA A 154 7.69 4.95 -2.50
N VAL A 155 7.23 3.84 -1.95
CA VAL A 155 6.34 3.83 -0.80
C VAL A 155 6.86 2.86 0.25
N HIS A 156 6.86 3.31 1.50
CA HIS A 156 7.05 2.45 2.67
C HIS A 156 5.74 2.36 3.43
N ALA A 157 5.37 1.17 3.85
CA ALA A 157 4.19 0.95 4.68
C ALA A 157 4.55 0.09 5.87
N VAL A 158 4.00 0.43 7.03
CA VAL A 158 4.11 -0.38 8.24
C VAL A 158 2.70 -0.73 8.68
N ALA A 159 2.49 -1.98 9.07
CA ALA A 159 1.22 -2.45 9.60
C ALA A 159 1.44 -3.13 10.95
N LEU A 160 0.52 -2.88 11.87
CA LEU A 160 0.42 -3.64 13.11
C LEU A 160 -0.81 -4.52 13.02
N LEU A 161 -0.63 -5.80 13.30
CA LEU A 161 -1.71 -6.77 13.40
C LEU A 161 -1.84 -7.24 14.84
N GLU A 162 -3.06 -7.64 15.21
CA GLU A 162 -3.31 -8.34 16.46
C GLU A 162 -4.07 -9.63 16.18
N SER A 163 -3.93 -10.59 17.09
CA SER A 163 -4.69 -11.84 17.05
C SER A 163 -6.15 -11.56 17.38
N ARG A 164 -7.02 -12.25 16.71
CA ARG A 164 -8.46 -12.25 17.04
C ARG A 164 -8.77 -13.00 18.33
#